data_86cc36b9bcb759ea85338e9b6bb0d067
#
_entry.id   86cc36b9bcb759ea85338e9b6bb0d067
#
_cell.length_a   1.000
_cell.length_b   1.000
_cell.length_c   1.000
_cell.angle_alpha   90.00
_cell.angle_beta   90.00
_cell.angle_gamma   90.00
#
_symmetry.space_group_name_H-M   'P 1'
#
loop_
_entity.id
_entity.type
_entity.pdbx_description
1 polymer ?
#
loop_
_entity_poly.entity_id
_entity_poly.type
_entity_poly.pdbx_seq_one_letter_code
_entity_poly.pdbx_strand_id
1 'polypeptide(L)'
;DVLNTDITLTKQVNLQLAAGKTYKVVCWAAAEGAPYTFDTTNFTVSANYEGAKTSDEALDAFYAVQSITVKGNTTETVKLYRPFAQLNIGTDDLSAAKAAGFEAETVTVTVPTYKSLNLLTGEVEAGDPRAVTFAANALPAGETFPKTGYDYLSMNYLLMSTDKQLVDVEFTVKAKDGATRTLPVNAVPVQRNYRT
;
A
#
# COMPACT_ATOMS: atom_id res chain seq x y z
N ASP A 1 11.12 -0.93 -7.97
CA ASP A 1 10.10 -1.27 -8.98
C ASP A 1 10.53 -2.50 -9.73
N VAL A 2 10.00 -3.65 -9.37
CA VAL A 2 10.02 -4.80 -10.25
C VAL A 2 8.82 -4.67 -11.17
N LEU A 3 8.96 -3.90 -12.23
CA LEU A 3 8.10 -4.05 -13.39
C LEU A 3 8.47 -5.41 -13.97
N ASN A 4 7.59 -6.39 -13.75
CA ASN A 4 7.67 -7.62 -14.52
C ASN A 4 7.34 -7.26 -15.97
N THR A 5 8.34 -7.15 -16.80
CA THR A 5 8.21 -6.76 -18.22
C THR A 5 7.43 -7.77 -19.05
N ASP A 6 7.21 -8.97 -18.52
CA ASP A 6 6.48 -10.05 -19.19
C ASP A 6 4.96 -9.95 -19.00
N ILE A 7 4.47 -9.01 -18.17
CA ILE A 7 3.04 -8.79 -17.95
C ILE A 7 2.61 -7.55 -18.72
N THR A 8 1.62 -7.69 -19.58
CA THR A 8 0.95 -6.54 -20.20
C THR A 8 0.12 -5.82 -19.14
N LEU A 9 0.67 -4.74 -18.59
CA LEU A 9 0.02 -3.90 -17.58
C LEU A 9 -0.99 -2.90 -18.18
N THR A 10 -1.46 -3.16 -19.39
CA THR A 10 -2.40 -2.30 -20.10
C THR A 10 -3.69 -3.04 -20.35
N LYS A 11 -4.82 -2.42 -19.95
CA LYS A 11 -6.15 -2.90 -20.23
C LYS A 11 -6.89 -1.89 -21.09
N GLN A 12 -7.36 -2.30 -22.26
CA GLN A 12 -8.24 -1.49 -23.09
C GLN A 12 -9.68 -1.62 -22.62
N VAL A 13 -10.37 -0.50 -22.46
CA VAL A 13 -11.79 -0.42 -22.12
C VAL A 13 -12.48 0.48 -23.17
N ASN A 14 -13.51 -0.05 -23.82
CA ASN A 14 -14.31 0.67 -24.80
C ASN A 14 -15.57 1.20 -24.14
N LEU A 15 -15.79 2.52 -24.23
CA LEU A 15 -16.95 3.19 -23.68
C LEU A 15 -17.70 3.92 -24.78
N GLN A 16 -19.03 3.88 -24.75
CA GLN A 16 -19.89 4.69 -25.61
C GLN A 16 -20.34 5.93 -24.84
N LEU A 17 -19.80 7.08 -25.22
CA LEU A 17 -20.03 8.35 -24.54
C LEU A 17 -20.53 9.40 -25.53
N ALA A 18 -21.34 10.35 -25.06
CA ALA A 18 -21.86 11.43 -25.90
C ALA A 18 -20.75 12.42 -26.28
N ALA A 19 -20.64 12.73 -27.57
CA ALA A 19 -19.71 13.73 -28.04
C ALA A 19 -20.09 15.15 -27.54
N GLY A 20 -19.08 16.02 -27.39
CA GLY A 20 -19.23 17.38 -26.85
C GLY A 20 -19.36 17.45 -25.34
N LYS A 21 -19.26 16.33 -24.62
CA LYS A 21 -19.34 16.27 -23.14
C LYS A 21 -17.98 15.99 -22.53
N THR A 22 -17.80 16.50 -21.32
CA THR A 22 -16.64 16.17 -20.48
C THR A 22 -17.07 15.19 -19.40
N TYR A 23 -16.33 14.11 -19.28
CA TYR A 23 -16.55 13.05 -18.28
C TYR A 23 -15.35 12.98 -17.33
N LYS A 24 -15.63 12.71 -16.06
CA LYS A 24 -14.60 12.35 -15.10
C LYS A 24 -14.51 10.81 -15.06
N VAL A 25 -13.39 10.30 -15.49
CA VAL A 25 -13.12 8.84 -15.49
C VAL A 25 -12.31 8.51 -14.26
N VAL A 26 -12.83 7.60 -13.46
CA VAL A 26 -12.17 7.07 -12.26
C VAL A 26 -11.76 5.63 -12.56
N CYS A 27 -10.49 5.33 -12.32
CA CYS A 27 -9.95 3.99 -12.49
C CYS A 27 -9.39 3.49 -11.14
N TRP A 28 -9.72 2.25 -10.82
CA TRP A 28 -9.16 1.52 -9.69
C TRP A 28 -8.79 0.12 -10.13
N ALA A 29 -7.59 -0.33 -9.79
CA ALA A 29 -7.11 -1.67 -10.06
C ALA A 29 -6.55 -2.26 -8.76
N ALA A 30 -6.98 -3.46 -8.41
CA ALA A 30 -6.53 -4.20 -7.25
C ALA A 30 -6.67 -5.70 -7.54
N ALA A 31 -6.11 -6.54 -6.69
CA ALA A 31 -6.34 -7.98 -6.75
C ALA A 31 -7.82 -8.31 -6.53
N GLU A 32 -8.27 -9.44 -7.09
CA GLU A 32 -9.61 -9.95 -6.80
C GLU A 32 -9.72 -10.30 -5.31
N GLY A 33 -10.83 -9.88 -4.69
CA GLY A 33 -11.05 -10.07 -3.25
C GLY A 33 -10.25 -9.15 -2.35
N ALA A 34 -9.52 -8.18 -2.90
CA ALA A 34 -8.82 -7.16 -2.10
C ALA A 34 -9.78 -6.43 -1.14
N PRO A 35 -9.32 -6.03 0.05
CA PRO A 35 -10.18 -5.56 1.13
C PRO A 35 -10.64 -4.11 0.95
N TYR A 36 -11.28 -3.82 -0.18
CA TYR A 36 -11.79 -2.49 -0.52
C TYR A 36 -13.30 -2.49 -0.61
N THR A 37 -13.92 -1.44 -0.05
CA THR A 37 -15.35 -1.18 -0.19
C THR A 37 -15.56 0.15 -0.90
N PHE A 38 -16.44 0.15 -1.92
CA PHE A 38 -16.73 1.32 -2.74
C PHE A 38 -18.11 1.89 -2.38
N ASP A 39 -18.14 3.19 -2.09
CA ASP A 39 -19.38 3.97 -2.05
C ASP A 39 -19.50 4.74 -3.37
N THR A 40 -20.36 4.29 -4.26
CA THR A 40 -20.59 4.92 -5.55
C THR A 40 -21.45 6.18 -5.49
N THR A 41 -22.11 6.42 -4.38
CA THR A 41 -22.90 7.64 -4.14
C THR A 41 -22.00 8.81 -3.78
N ASN A 42 -21.05 8.59 -2.86
CA ASN A 42 -20.11 9.60 -2.39
C ASN A 42 -18.76 9.52 -3.11
N PHE A 43 -18.59 8.57 -4.03
CA PHE A 43 -17.35 8.31 -4.75
C PHE A 43 -16.16 8.15 -3.82
N THR A 44 -16.31 7.30 -2.80
CA THR A 44 -15.23 6.97 -1.88
C THR A 44 -14.87 5.49 -1.96
N VAL A 45 -13.60 5.20 -1.70
CA VAL A 45 -13.12 3.84 -1.44
C VAL A 45 -12.60 3.78 -0.01
N SER A 46 -12.98 2.73 0.69
CA SER A 46 -12.47 2.44 2.03
C SER A 46 -11.59 1.20 1.99
N ALA A 47 -10.40 1.31 2.59
CA ALA A 47 -9.51 0.18 2.84
C ALA A 47 -9.87 -0.44 4.19
N ASN A 48 -10.21 -1.71 4.19
CA ASN A 48 -10.46 -2.45 5.41
C ASN A 48 -9.14 -3.06 5.92
N TYR A 49 -8.65 -2.53 7.02
CA TYR A 49 -7.45 -3.04 7.70
C TYR A 49 -7.76 -4.04 8.82
N GLU A 50 -9.04 -4.38 9.05
CA GLU A 50 -9.41 -5.37 10.05
C GLU A 50 -8.88 -6.74 9.65
N GLY A 51 -8.03 -7.31 10.49
CA GLY A 51 -7.37 -8.58 10.20
C GLY A 51 -6.27 -8.53 9.12
N ALA A 52 -5.95 -7.33 8.62
CA ALA A 52 -4.83 -7.14 7.69
C ALA A 52 -3.52 -7.66 8.33
N LYS A 53 -2.71 -8.35 7.53
CA LYS A 53 -1.43 -8.90 7.97
C LYS A 53 -0.26 -8.10 7.40
N THR A 54 0.88 -8.21 8.04
CA THR A 54 2.13 -7.73 7.44
C THR A 54 2.45 -8.52 6.18
N SER A 55 3.12 -7.90 5.23
CA SER A 55 3.56 -8.53 3.97
C SER A 55 2.41 -9.14 3.15
N ASP A 56 1.24 -8.47 3.16
CA ASP A 56 0.06 -8.87 2.41
C ASP A 56 -0.07 -8.01 1.13
N GLU A 57 0.25 -8.61 -0.01
CA GLU A 57 0.15 -7.96 -1.33
C GLU A 57 -1.31 -7.70 -1.77
N ALA A 58 -2.30 -8.31 -1.12
CA ALA A 58 -3.71 -8.06 -1.43
C ALA A 58 -4.14 -6.61 -1.17
N LEU A 59 -3.37 -5.87 -0.35
CA LEU A 59 -3.58 -4.45 -0.10
C LEU A 59 -2.99 -3.54 -1.19
N ASP A 60 -2.23 -4.06 -2.17
CA ASP A 60 -1.74 -3.22 -3.26
C ASP A 60 -2.87 -2.85 -4.22
N ALA A 61 -2.95 -1.57 -4.56
CA ALA A 61 -3.92 -1.07 -5.52
C ALA A 61 -3.39 0.15 -6.25
N PHE A 62 -4.03 0.44 -7.39
CA PHE A 62 -3.68 1.54 -8.26
C PHE A 62 -4.92 2.36 -8.58
N TYR A 63 -4.77 3.65 -8.65
CA TYR A 63 -5.84 4.62 -8.80
C TYR A 63 -5.45 5.75 -9.74
N ALA A 64 -6.44 6.23 -10.49
CA ALA A 64 -6.36 7.49 -11.19
C ALA A 64 -7.74 8.11 -11.37
N VAL A 65 -7.77 9.42 -11.47
CA VAL A 65 -8.93 10.19 -11.93
C VAL A 65 -8.50 11.17 -13.03
N GLN A 66 -9.23 11.18 -14.12
CA GLN A 66 -8.92 12.05 -15.26
C GLN A 66 -10.21 12.61 -15.86
N SER A 67 -10.18 13.89 -16.25
CA SER A 67 -11.26 14.50 -17.03
C SER A 67 -11.00 14.33 -18.52
N ILE A 68 -11.95 13.76 -19.25
CA ILE A 68 -11.86 13.48 -20.69
C ILE A 68 -13.00 14.22 -21.40
N THR A 69 -12.66 15.05 -22.39
CA THR A 69 -13.65 15.69 -23.26
C THR A 69 -13.77 14.91 -24.57
N VAL A 70 -14.93 14.33 -24.79
CA VAL A 70 -15.21 13.51 -25.98
C VAL A 70 -15.53 14.39 -27.16
N LYS A 71 -14.68 14.38 -28.21
CA LYS A 71 -14.87 15.17 -29.47
C LYS A 71 -15.25 14.29 -30.67
N GLY A 72 -15.45 12.98 -30.46
CA GLY A 72 -15.67 11.95 -31.47
C GLY A 72 -14.98 10.66 -31.02
N ASN A 73 -14.56 9.82 -31.97
CA ASN A 73 -13.75 8.65 -31.63
C ASN A 73 -12.42 9.12 -31.03
N THR A 74 -12.24 8.87 -29.74
CA THR A 74 -11.10 9.35 -28.97
C THR A 74 -10.45 8.16 -28.28
N THR A 75 -9.13 8.11 -28.26
CA THR A 75 -8.35 7.16 -27.47
C THR A 75 -7.55 7.95 -26.45
N GLU A 76 -7.73 7.62 -25.20
CA GLU A 76 -7.03 8.24 -24.06
C GLU A 76 -6.29 7.19 -23.26
N THR A 77 -5.14 7.57 -22.72
CA THR A 77 -4.35 6.70 -21.83
C THR A 77 -4.40 7.26 -20.43
N VAL A 78 -4.94 6.47 -19.51
CA VAL A 78 -4.98 6.78 -18.08
C VAL A 78 -3.89 5.98 -17.37
N LYS A 79 -2.94 6.67 -16.74
CA LYS A 79 -1.91 6.04 -15.91
C LYS A 79 -2.37 5.98 -14.47
N LEU A 80 -2.30 4.79 -13.88
CA LEU A 80 -2.66 4.57 -12.49
C LEU A 80 -1.41 4.60 -11.60
N TYR A 81 -1.55 5.12 -10.40
CA TYR A 81 -0.50 5.21 -9.38
C TYR A 81 -1.00 4.63 -8.07
N ARG A 82 -0.10 4.15 -7.23
CA ARG A 82 -0.48 3.67 -5.90
C ARG A 82 -1.02 4.80 -5.03
N PRO A 83 -2.24 4.69 -4.47
CA PRO A 83 -2.71 5.62 -3.44
C PRO A 83 -2.05 5.34 -2.08
N PHE A 84 -1.22 4.31 -2.00
CA PHE A 84 -0.51 3.85 -0.81
C PHE A 84 0.95 4.29 -0.81
N ALA A 85 1.50 4.51 0.38
CA ALA A 85 2.92 4.37 0.65
C ALA A 85 3.23 2.89 0.90
N GLN A 86 4.42 2.43 0.54
CA GLN A 86 4.91 1.10 0.90
C GLN A 86 5.96 1.26 2.00
N LEU A 87 5.61 0.87 3.23
CA LEU A 87 6.53 0.83 4.36
C LEU A 87 7.24 -0.52 4.38
N ASN A 88 8.58 -0.49 4.31
CA ASN A 88 9.42 -1.69 4.39
C ASN A 88 10.25 -1.64 5.67
N ILE A 89 10.22 -2.70 6.44
CA ILE A 89 11.03 -2.86 7.65
C ILE A 89 12.04 -3.98 7.38
N GLY A 90 13.31 -3.68 7.59
CA GLY A 90 14.41 -4.62 7.42
C GLY A 90 15.43 -4.49 8.53
N THR A 91 16.28 -5.50 8.64
CA THR A 91 17.40 -5.54 9.59
C THR A 91 18.67 -6.06 8.93
N ASP A 92 19.82 -5.67 9.41
CA ASP A 92 21.13 -6.16 8.95
C ASP A 92 21.76 -7.18 9.92
N ASP A 93 21.05 -7.51 10.99
CA ASP A 93 21.55 -8.38 12.05
C ASP A 93 20.77 -9.70 12.22
N LEU A 94 19.89 -10.06 11.28
CA LEU A 94 19.03 -11.26 11.39
C LEU A 94 19.84 -12.54 11.65
N SER A 95 20.97 -12.69 10.97
CA SER A 95 21.87 -13.84 11.15
C SER A 95 22.53 -13.84 12.52
N ALA A 96 22.94 -12.68 13.03
CA ALA A 96 23.55 -12.53 14.36
C ALA A 96 22.52 -12.80 15.47
N ALA A 97 21.30 -12.29 15.29
CA ALA A 97 20.20 -12.55 16.22
C ALA A 97 19.89 -14.05 16.31
N LYS A 98 19.85 -14.74 15.16
CA LYS A 98 19.66 -16.21 15.12
C LYS A 98 20.80 -16.95 15.83
N ALA A 99 22.06 -16.56 15.59
CA ALA A 99 23.21 -17.14 16.27
C ALA A 99 23.19 -16.93 17.80
N ALA A 100 22.59 -15.82 18.24
CA ALA A 100 22.35 -15.51 19.65
C ALA A 100 21.11 -16.20 20.24
N GLY A 101 20.42 -17.05 19.48
CA GLY A 101 19.25 -17.81 19.93
C GLY A 101 17.89 -17.14 19.65
N PHE A 102 17.86 -15.96 18.99
CA PHE A 102 16.62 -15.31 18.62
C PHE A 102 16.33 -15.55 17.12
N GLU A 103 15.70 -16.67 16.79
CA GLU A 103 15.28 -16.98 15.42
C GLU A 103 13.92 -16.34 15.11
N ALA A 104 13.95 -15.18 14.46
CA ALA A 104 12.75 -14.44 14.09
C ALA A 104 11.81 -15.27 13.19
N GLU A 105 10.52 -15.24 13.48
CA GLU A 105 9.48 -16.02 12.78
C GLU A 105 8.39 -15.15 12.19
N THR A 106 7.82 -14.24 12.99
CA THR A 106 6.71 -13.38 12.59
C THR A 106 6.93 -11.95 13.04
N VAL A 107 6.29 -11.02 12.34
CA VAL A 107 6.31 -9.59 12.65
C VAL A 107 4.89 -9.03 12.68
N THR A 108 4.59 -8.23 13.70
CA THR A 108 3.40 -7.38 13.82
C THR A 108 3.84 -5.93 13.68
N VAL A 109 3.06 -5.10 12.97
CA VAL A 109 3.38 -3.68 12.77
C VAL A 109 2.17 -2.83 13.15
N THR A 110 2.39 -1.82 13.99
CA THR A 110 1.39 -0.78 14.30
C THR A 110 1.88 0.55 13.77
N VAL A 111 1.06 1.18 12.92
CA VAL A 111 1.42 2.42 12.22
C VAL A 111 0.18 3.23 11.87
N PRO A 112 0.22 4.58 11.90
CA PRO A 112 -0.88 5.42 11.43
C PRO A 112 -1.09 5.31 9.91
N THR A 113 -2.35 5.18 9.49
CA THR A 113 -2.77 5.21 8.08
C THR A 113 -4.17 5.78 7.97
N TYR A 114 -4.54 6.30 6.80
CA TYR A 114 -5.92 6.66 6.49
C TYR A 114 -6.71 5.42 6.09
N LYS A 115 -8.05 5.51 6.19
CA LYS A 115 -8.93 4.38 5.85
C LYS A 115 -9.78 4.63 4.61
N SER A 116 -9.90 5.88 4.16
CA SER A 116 -10.69 6.19 2.98
C SER A 116 -10.06 7.23 2.07
N LEU A 117 -10.42 7.14 0.79
CA LEU A 117 -9.99 8.02 -0.29
C LEU A 117 -11.20 8.48 -1.10
N ASN A 118 -11.31 9.77 -1.34
CA ASN A 118 -12.27 10.31 -2.29
C ASN A 118 -11.78 10.08 -3.72
N LEU A 119 -12.53 9.34 -4.50
CA LEU A 119 -12.16 8.94 -5.86
C LEU A 119 -12.23 10.08 -6.89
N LEU A 120 -12.96 11.17 -6.59
CA LEU A 120 -13.08 12.32 -7.49
C LEU A 120 -12.00 13.37 -7.27
N THR A 121 -11.50 13.49 -6.04
CA THR A 121 -10.46 14.47 -5.69
C THR A 121 -9.10 13.83 -5.50
N GLY A 122 -9.05 12.55 -5.15
CA GLY A 122 -7.84 11.85 -4.78
C GLY A 122 -7.38 12.18 -3.35
N GLU A 123 -8.20 12.85 -2.55
CA GLU A 123 -7.87 13.21 -1.18
C GLU A 123 -8.28 12.10 -0.22
N VAL A 124 -7.49 11.89 0.81
CA VAL A 124 -7.83 11.01 1.94
C VAL A 124 -8.86 11.70 2.84
N GLU A 125 -9.46 10.93 3.74
CA GLU A 125 -10.39 11.47 4.75
C GLU A 125 -9.75 12.61 5.56
N ALA A 126 -10.58 13.53 6.05
CA ALA A 126 -10.12 14.65 6.86
C ALA A 126 -9.60 14.20 8.23
N GLY A 127 -8.65 14.97 8.76
CA GLY A 127 -8.00 14.73 10.05
C GLY A 127 -6.70 13.97 9.93
N ASP A 128 -6.18 13.49 11.05
CA ASP A 128 -4.93 12.75 11.11
C ASP A 128 -5.13 11.26 10.82
N PRO A 129 -4.12 10.59 10.27
CA PRO A 129 -4.15 9.14 10.11
C PRO A 129 -4.24 8.45 11.47
N ARG A 130 -4.91 7.30 11.51
CA ARG A 130 -5.18 6.56 12.74
C ARG A 130 -4.33 5.30 12.81
N ALA A 131 -3.89 4.94 14.01
CA ALA A 131 -3.14 3.71 14.22
C ALA A 131 -3.92 2.48 13.75
N VAL A 132 -3.24 1.66 12.96
CA VAL A 132 -3.68 0.36 12.49
C VAL A 132 -2.63 -0.66 12.86
N THR A 133 -3.06 -1.82 13.33
CA THR A 133 -2.17 -2.94 13.59
C THR A 133 -2.31 -3.98 12.49
N PHE A 134 -1.23 -4.17 11.75
CA PHE A 134 -1.09 -5.30 10.83
C PHE A 134 -0.71 -6.53 11.65
N ALA A 135 -1.58 -7.53 11.63
CA ALA A 135 -1.40 -8.76 12.38
C ALA A 135 -0.13 -9.51 11.96
N ALA A 136 0.35 -10.36 12.86
CA ALA A 136 1.55 -11.13 12.64
C ALA A 136 1.47 -12.01 11.37
N ASN A 137 2.52 -11.95 10.57
CA ASN A 137 2.74 -12.84 9.45
C ASN A 137 4.20 -13.29 9.41
N ALA A 138 4.48 -14.35 8.66
CA ALA A 138 5.85 -14.81 8.43
C ALA A 138 6.68 -13.73 7.73
N LEU A 139 7.99 -13.77 7.96
CA LEU A 139 8.93 -12.90 7.26
C LEU A 139 8.86 -13.19 5.75
N PRO A 140 8.92 -12.17 4.88
CA PRO A 140 8.95 -12.36 3.44
C PRO A 140 10.12 -13.27 3.02
N ALA A 141 9.81 -14.35 2.33
CA ALA A 141 10.81 -15.30 1.87
C ALA A 141 11.05 -15.13 0.38
N GLY A 142 12.33 -15.11 -0.01
CA GLY A 142 12.72 -15.02 -1.43
C GLY A 142 12.66 -13.62 -2.03
N GLU A 143 12.31 -12.61 -1.26
CA GLU A 143 12.31 -11.23 -1.70
C GLU A 143 13.59 -10.50 -1.28
N THR A 144 13.99 -9.54 -2.11
CA THR A 144 15.19 -8.71 -1.82
C THR A 144 14.74 -7.39 -1.19
N PHE A 145 15.29 -7.10 0.00
CA PHE A 145 15.06 -5.80 0.63
C PHE A 145 15.65 -4.66 -0.24
N PRO A 146 14.99 -3.51 -0.34
CA PRO A 146 15.44 -2.40 -1.20
C PRO A 146 16.85 -1.89 -0.91
N LYS A 147 17.34 -2.05 0.32
CA LYS A 147 18.71 -1.70 0.72
C LYS A 147 19.56 -2.94 0.81
N THR A 148 20.67 -2.97 0.07
CA THR A 148 21.63 -4.08 0.07
C THR A 148 22.16 -4.36 1.48
N GLY A 149 22.26 -5.64 1.85
CA GLY A 149 22.77 -6.09 3.15
C GLY A 149 21.71 -6.09 4.26
N TYR A 150 20.45 -5.84 3.92
CA TYR A 150 19.33 -5.95 4.83
C TYR A 150 18.44 -7.14 4.46
N ASP A 151 17.93 -7.83 5.46
CA ASP A 151 16.90 -8.85 5.35
C ASP A 151 15.53 -8.26 5.62
N TYR A 152 14.50 -8.74 4.93
CA TYR A 152 13.11 -8.32 5.16
C TYR A 152 12.59 -8.80 6.50
N LEU A 153 11.96 -7.89 7.24
CA LEU A 153 11.10 -8.22 8.37
C LEU A 153 9.61 -8.08 7.99
N SER A 154 9.24 -6.99 7.32
CA SER A 154 7.86 -6.81 6.83
C SER A 154 7.75 -5.76 5.75
N MET A 155 6.64 -5.81 5.01
CA MET A 155 6.18 -4.81 4.07
C MET A 155 4.71 -4.51 4.34
N ASN A 156 4.31 -3.23 4.27
CA ASN A 156 2.94 -2.81 4.58
C ASN A 156 2.50 -1.70 3.64
N TYR A 157 1.26 -1.76 3.17
CA TYR A 157 0.64 -0.71 2.36
C TYR A 157 -0.19 0.22 3.23
N LEU A 158 0.16 1.51 3.22
CA LEU A 158 -0.47 2.56 4.02
C LEU A 158 -1.17 3.53 3.11
N LEU A 159 -2.49 3.69 3.24
CA LEU A 159 -3.20 4.74 2.53
C LEU A 159 -2.75 6.09 3.09
N MET A 160 -2.11 6.91 2.25
CA MET A 160 -1.50 8.16 2.67
C MET A 160 -1.93 9.34 1.79
N SER A 161 -1.76 10.55 2.30
CA SER A 161 -1.93 11.77 1.52
C SER A 161 -0.81 11.91 0.47
N THR A 162 -0.98 12.87 -0.43
CA THR A 162 0.06 13.23 -1.43
C THR A 162 1.27 13.88 -0.78
N ASP A 163 1.07 14.55 0.35
CA ASP A 163 2.14 15.20 1.09
C ASP A 163 2.91 14.20 1.94
N LYS A 164 4.21 14.44 2.07
CA LYS A 164 5.06 13.67 2.95
C LYS A 164 4.65 13.90 4.40
N GLN A 165 4.44 12.80 5.12
CA GLN A 165 4.12 12.79 6.55
C GLN A 165 5.18 12.04 7.33
N LEU A 166 5.36 12.40 8.59
CA LEU A 166 6.20 11.67 9.54
C LEU A 166 5.28 10.90 10.48
N VAL A 167 5.43 9.59 10.53
CA VAL A 167 4.63 8.71 11.37
C VAL A 167 5.51 7.93 12.33
N ASP A 168 4.99 7.62 13.50
CA ASP A 168 5.66 6.72 14.44
C ASP A 168 5.21 5.29 14.15
N VAL A 169 6.16 4.40 14.07
CA VAL A 169 5.97 2.98 13.77
C VAL A 169 6.41 2.18 14.98
N GLU A 170 5.59 1.23 15.40
CA GLU A 170 5.98 0.21 16.36
C GLU A 170 5.92 -1.16 15.68
N PHE A 171 6.98 -1.93 15.78
CA PHE A 171 6.94 -3.31 15.30
C PHE A 171 7.44 -4.28 16.35
N THR A 172 6.81 -5.46 16.39
CA THR A 172 7.13 -6.54 17.29
C THR A 172 7.56 -7.76 16.49
N VAL A 173 8.79 -8.18 16.68
CA VAL A 173 9.31 -9.43 16.13
C VAL A 173 9.11 -10.53 17.17
N LYS A 174 8.53 -11.65 16.74
CA LYS A 174 8.40 -12.86 17.56
C LYS A 174 9.31 -13.94 17.00
N ALA A 175 10.08 -14.55 17.89
CA ALA A 175 10.93 -15.68 17.59
C ALA A 175 10.17 -17.01 17.70
N LYS A 176 10.73 -18.07 17.13
CA LYS A 176 10.16 -19.44 17.14
C LYS A 176 9.96 -20.03 18.56
N ASP A 177 10.80 -19.62 19.49
CA ASP A 177 10.66 -20.02 20.91
C ASP A 177 9.60 -19.24 21.69
N GLY A 178 8.95 -18.27 21.02
CA GLY A 178 7.94 -17.39 21.59
C GLY A 178 8.49 -16.09 22.18
N ALA A 179 9.81 -15.89 22.24
CA ALA A 179 10.40 -14.62 22.67
C ALA A 179 10.00 -13.49 21.73
N THR A 180 9.80 -12.29 22.28
CA THR A 180 9.39 -11.10 21.50
C THR A 180 10.36 -9.94 21.72
N ARG A 181 10.46 -9.09 20.69
CA ARG A 181 11.16 -7.79 20.76
C ARG A 181 10.27 -6.76 20.11
N THR A 182 9.93 -5.71 20.86
CA THR A 182 9.17 -4.55 20.35
C THR A 182 10.10 -3.35 20.20
N LEU A 183 10.06 -2.75 19.05
CA LEU A 183 10.94 -1.66 18.65
C LEU A 183 10.10 -0.48 18.12
N PRO A 184 10.15 0.69 18.77
CA PRO A 184 9.58 1.91 18.22
C PRO A 184 10.56 2.56 17.25
N VAL A 185 10.05 3.07 16.13
CA VAL A 185 10.79 3.90 15.17
C VAL A 185 9.98 5.17 14.95
N ASN A 186 10.50 6.29 15.41
CA ASN A 186 9.80 7.57 15.36
C ASN A 186 10.13 8.34 14.09
N ALA A 187 9.19 9.19 13.66
CA ALA A 187 9.33 10.13 12.57
C ALA A 187 9.71 9.46 11.21
N VAL A 188 9.14 8.31 10.93
CA VAL A 188 9.33 7.59 9.66
C VAL A 188 8.65 8.36 8.54
N PRO A 189 9.37 8.77 7.48
CA PRO A 189 8.77 9.50 6.38
C PRO A 189 7.94 8.58 5.49
N VAL A 190 6.67 8.88 5.33
CA VAL A 190 5.77 8.17 4.42
C VAL A 190 5.08 9.14 3.47
N GLN A 191 4.88 8.71 2.23
CA GLN A 191 4.22 9.51 1.21
C GLN A 191 3.57 8.58 0.19
N ARG A 192 2.38 8.95 -0.29
CA ARG A 192 1.68 8.22 -1.36
C ARG A 192 2.60 7.96 -2.55
N ASN A 193 2.51 6.74 -3.11
CA ASN A 193 3.28 6.28 -4.27
C ASN A 193 4.81 6.22 -4.06
N TYR A 194 5.27 6.28 -2.82
CA TYR A 194 6.68 6.11 -2.46
C TYR A 194 6.89 4.87 -1.62
N ARG A 195 8.10 4.34 -1.71
CA ARG A 195 8.62 3.26 -0.87
C ARG A 195 9.53 3.89 0.20
N THR A 196 9.30 3.55 1.45
CA THR A 196 10.14 3.87 2.60
C THR A 196 10.67 2.61 3.21
#